data_0d2e88a550704c16e0aac3c689ff0ae0
#
_entry.id   0d2e88a550704c16e0aac3c689ff0ae0
#
_cell.length_a   1.000
_cell.length_b   1.000
_cell.length_c   1.000
_cell.angle_alpha   90.00
_cell.angle_beta   90.00
_cell.angle_gamma   90.00
#
_symmetry.space_group_name_H-M   'P 1'
#
loop_
_entity.id
_entity.type
_entity.pdbx_description
1 polymer ?
#
loop_
_entity_poly.entity_id
_entity_poly.type
_entity_poly.pdbx_seq_one_letter_code
_entity_poly.pdbx_strand_id
1 'polypeptide(L)'
;MIETVDSLREAVLAEAIAGLSSRPKTLPPWLFYDEAGSALFEKITELPEYYLTRAERSIFSERAEEIINSVGHPLTIAELGSGTASKTGLLLAAAARRQPRVLYQPIDVSSSALEQAANTLPTEIPGVVVRSQIANYITNGYAIERPDDGCILALYIGSSIGNFNPEEQRSILRKLRRQLKKSADAILLGVDLAPNSNKTAEQLIAAYDDAAGITAAFNKNILVRLNRELGADFDVDAFRHRAYWNPQESRIEMHLVSNVAQTVNLDGERISFTPGESIHTENSYKFTERGLIELLHDSGYGAPQCFEDAEHRFAVTLAYPA
;
A
#
# COMPACT_ATOMS: atom_id res chain seq x y z
N MET A 1 -17.67 -5.46 -13.83
CA MET A 1 -18.69 -6.15 -13.02
C MET A 1 -18.55 -5.59 -11.62
N ILE A 2 -19.63 -5.10 -11.04
CA ILE A 2 -19.65 -4.71 -9.63
C ILE A 2 -19.49 -6.02 -8.84
N GLU A 3 -18.42 -6.16 -8.06
CA GLU A 3 -18.29 -7.28 -7.11
C GLU A 3 -19.49 -7.23 -6.16
N THR A 4 -20.24 -8.30 -6.12
CA THR A 4 -21.34 -8.45 -5.14
C THR A 4 -20.72 -8.77 -3.77
N VAL A 5 -21.43 -8.47 -2.69
CA VAL A 5 -20.99 -8.81 -1.31
C VAL A 5 -20.67 -10.29 -1.19
N ASP A 6 -21.41 -11.15 -1.91
CA ASP A 6 -21.18 -12.59 -1.94
C ASP A 6 -19.84 -12.95 -2.62
N SER A 7 -19.46 -12.27 -3.72
CA SER A 7 -18.20 -12.55 -4.41
C SER A 7 -16.98 -12.14 -3.58
N LEU A 8 -17.07 -11.07 -2.78
CA LEU A 8 -16.01 -10.65 -1.88
C LEU A 8 -15.85 -11.63 -0.71
N ARG A 9 -16.97 -12.08 -0.13
CA ARG A 9 -16.97 -13.11 0.93
C ARG A 9 -16.33 -14.42 0.46
N GLU A 10 -16.67 -14.87 -0.76
CA GLU A 10 -16.07 -16.06 -1.37
C GLU A 10 -14.55 -15.90 -1.59
N ALA A 11 -14.10 -14.73 -2.03
CA ALA A 11 -12.67 -14.44 -2.19
C ALA A 11 -11.93 -14.45 -0.84
N VAL A 12 -12.49 -13.83 0.21
CA VAL A 12 -11.94 -13.86 1.57
C VAL A 12 -11.85 -15.31 2.09
N LEU A 13 -12.89 -16.11 1.89
CA LEU A 13 -12.92 -17.52 2.33
C LEU A 13 -11.85 -18.34 1.61
N ALA A 14 -11.76 -18.24 0.29
CA ALA A 14 -10.80 -19.00 -0.52
C ALA A 14 -9.35 -18.70 -0.09
N GLU A 15 -9.00 -17.43 0.08
CA GLU A 15 -7.67 -17.01 0.51
C GLU A 15 -7.37 -17.45 1.96
N ALA A 16 -8.36 -17.35 2.86
CA ALA A 16 -8.18 -17.76 4.25
C ALA A 16 -7.96 -19.27 4.36
N ILE A 17 -8.74 -20.09 3.66
CA ILE A 17 -8.56 -21.56 3.65
C ILE A 17 -7.20 -21.91 3.04
N ALA A 18 -6.86 -21.38 1.87
CA ALA A 18 -5.61 -21.66 1.18
C ALA A 18 -4.39 -21.29 2.07
N GLY A 19 -4.40 -20.09 2.64
CA GLY A 19 -3.30 -19.60 3.45
C GLY A 19 -3.16 -20.33 4.80
N LEU A 20 -4.26 -20.58 5.51
CA LEU A 20 -4.23 -21.23 6.82
C LEU A 20 -3.99 -22.75 6.72
N SER A 21 -4.24 -23.35 5.56
CA SER A 21 -3.89 -24.76 5.27
C SER A 21 -2.46 -24.93 4.80
N SER A 22 -1.79 -23.85 4.43
CA SER A 22 -0.39 -23.87 3.99
C SER A 22 0.60 -24.10 5.15
N ARG A 23 1.85 -24.45 4.82
CA ARG A 23 2.95 -24.53 5.80
C ARG A 23 4.20 -23.86 5.22
N PRO A 24 4.63 -22.72 5.81
CA PRO A 24 4.03 -22.01 6.96
C PRO A 24 2.65 -21.43 6.62
N LYS A 25 1.81 -21.20 7.66
CA LYS A 25 0.52 -20.54 7.51
C LYS A 25 0.68 -19.07 7.12
N THR A 26 -0.17 -18.61 6.21
CA THR A 26 -0.15 -17.22 5.73
C THR A 26 -1.58 -16.66 5.64
N LEU A 27 -1.68 -15.33 5.66
CA LEU A 27 -2.88 -14.59 5.25
C LEU A 27 -2.44 -13.37 4.44
N PRO A 28 -3.07 -13.07 3.30
CA PRO A 28 -2.64 -11.96 2.46
C PRO A 28 -2.99 -10.59 3.08
N PRO A 29 -2.13 -9.57 2.92
CA PRO A 29 -2.28 -8.28 3.60
C PRO A 29 -3.53 -7.49 3.19
N TRP A 30 -4.13 -7.74 2.03
CA TRP A 30 -5.36 -7.06 1.65
C TRP A 30 -6.56 -7.41 2.58
N LEU A 31 -6.47 -8.51 3.35
CA LEU A 31 -7.47 -8.86 4.36
C LEU A 31 -7.48 -7.92 5.57
N PHE A 32 -6.46 -7.11 5.79
CA PHE A 32 -6.46 -6.10 6.84
C PHE A 32 -7.50 -4.99 6.62
N TYR A 33 -7.73 -4.62 5.35
CA TYR A 33 -8.42 -3.39 4.96
C TYR A 33 -9.94 -3.56 4.82
N ASP A 34 -10.59 -3.97 5.92
CA ASP A 34 -12.00 -3.69 6.14
C ASP A 34 -12.17 -2.27 6.74
N GLU A 35 -13.37 -1.85 7.06
CA GLU A 35 -13.63 -0.53 7.66
C GLU A 35 -12.84 -0.32 8.97
N ALA A 36 -12.85 -1.33 9.86
CA ALA A 36 -12.13 -1.27 11.13
C ALA A 36 -10.60 -1.25 10.94
N GLY A 37 -10.09 -2.09 10.03
CA GLY A 37 -8.67 -2.12 9.70
C GLY A 37 -8.18 -0.84 9.05
N SER A 38 -8.96 -0.27 8.14
CA SER A 38 -8.65 1.03 7.53
C SER A 38 -8.57 2.15 8.58
N ALA A 39 -9.51 2.18 9.53
CA ALA A 39 -9.48 3.14 10.65
C ALA A 39 -8.27 2.93 11.59
N LEU A 40 -7.85 1.67 11.81
CA LEU A 40 -6.63 1.37 12.57
C LEU A 40 -5.38 1.80 11.80
N PHE A 41 -5.34 1.59 10.49
CA PHE A 41 -4.22 2.03 9.67
C PHE A 41 -4.04 3.56 9.68
N GLU A 42 -5.14 4.33 9.59
CA GLU A 42 -5.07 5.80 9.74
C GLU A 42 -4.41 6.18 11.08
N LYS A 43 -4.79 5.51 12.19
CA LYS A 43 -4.14 5.74 13.49
C LYS A 43 -2.66 5.36 13.50
N ILE A 44 -2.26 4.28 12.79
CA ILE A 44 -0.85 3.90 12.63
C ILE A 44 -0.08 5.04 11.95
N THR A 45 -0.65 5.68 10.93
CA THR A 45 0.03 6.77 10.21
C THR A 45 0.33 8.00 11.08
N GLU A 46 -0.36 8.14 12.22
CA GLU A 46 -0.17 9.23 13.19
C GLU A 46 0.85 8.89 14.29
N LEU A 47 1.24 7.61 14.43
CA LEU A 47 2.16 7.18 15.50
C LEU A 47 3.56 7.79 15.35
N PRO A 48 4.21 8.15 16.46
CA PRO A 48 5.59 8.65 16.44
C PRO A 48 6.57 7.66 15.80
N GLU A 49 6.39 6.36 16.04
CA GLU A 49 7.23 5.30 15.52
C GLU A 49 7.05 5.09 14.02
N TYR A 50 5.84 5.34 13.47
CA TYR A 50 5.54 5.16 12.05
C TYR A 50 5.97 6.39 11.24
N TYR A 51 7.27 6.51 10.98
CA TYR A 51 7.86 7.68 10.30
C TYR A 51 7.53 7.75 8.80
N LEU A 52 7.13 6.65 8.15
CA LEU A 52 6.96 6.53 6.70
C LEU A 52 6.08 7.65 6.11
N THR A 53 4.91 7.86 6.71
CA THR A 53 3.95 8.89 6.26
C THR A 53 4.54 10.29 6.37
N ARG A 54 5.26 10.59 7.47
CA ARG A 54 5.86 11.91 7.67
C ARG A 54 7.04 12.16 6.73
N ALA A 55 7.88 11.14 6.50
CA ALA A 55 9.02 11.23 5.59
C ALA A 55 8.54 11.48 4.14
N GLU A 56 7.57 10.70 3.65
CA GLU A 56 7.00 10.89 2.31
C GLU A 56 6.31 12.26 2.17
N ARG A 57 5.54 12.67 3.20
CA ARG A 57 4.88 13.98 3.21
C ARG A 57 5.87 15.13 3.20
N SER A 58 7.03 15.03 3.89
CA SER A 58 8.07 16.06 3.84
C SER A 58 8.65 16.22 2.44
N ILE A 59 8.90 15.10 1.74
CA ILE A 59 9.34 15.13 0.34
C ILE A 59 8.32 15.86 -0.54
N PHE A 60 7.03 15.54 -0.43
CA PHE A 60 6.00 16.24 -1.22
C PHE A 60 5.86 17.70 -0.84
N SER A 61 5.98 18.05 0.45
CA SER A 61 5.93 19.45 0.89
C SER A 61 7.04 20.30 0.27
N GLU A 62 8.22 19.72 0.07
CA GLU A 62 9.39 20.42 -0.46
C GLU A 62 9.50 20.33 -1.99
N ARG A 63 9.05 19.22 -2.59
CA ARG A 63 9.36 18.87 -3.99
C ARG A 63 8.14 18.72 -4.90
N ALA A 64 6.90 18.91 -4.41
CA ALA A 64 5.71 18.72 -5.24
C ALA A 64 5.74 19.55 -6.53
N GLU A 65 6.17 20.81 -6.46
CA GLU A 65 6.26 21.65 -7.66
C GLU A 65 7.33 21.17 -8.65
N GLU A 66 8.49 20.75 -8.15
CA GLU A 66 9.56 20.18 -8.97
C GLU A 66 9.09 18.90 -9.66
N ILE A 67 8.46 17.98 -8.92
CA ILE A 67 7.91 16.73 -9.46
C ILE A 67 6.87 17.03 -10.55
N ILE A 68 5.90 17.89 -10.28
CA ILE A 68 4.84 18.22 -11.23
C ILE A 68 5.41 18.97 -12.45
N ASN A 69 6.43 19.82 -12.26
CA ASN A 69 7.08 20.53 -13.35
C ASN A 69 7.87 19.62 -14.29
N SER A 70 8.33 18.47 -13.79
CA SER A 70 9.09 17.49 -14.59
C SER A 70 8.19 16.66 -15.50
N VAL A 71 6.87 16.64 -15.29
CA VAL A 71 5.92 15.88 -16.10
C VAL A 71 5.21 16.76 -17.13
N GLY A 72 4.86 16.19 -18.27
CA GLY A 72 4.19 16.93 -19.35
C GLY A 72 2.76 17.37 -18.98
N HIS A 73 2.27 18.41 -19.66
CA HIS A 73 0.95 19.01 -19.46
C HIS A 73 0.12 18.97 -20.76
N PRO A 74 -1.21 18.93 -20.70
CA PRO A 74 -2.05 18.77 -19.50
C PRO A 74 -1.85 17.41 -18.83
N LEU A 75 -1.99 17.38 -17.49
CA LEU A 75 -1.67 16.25 -16.64
C LEU A 75 -2.93 15.62 -16.03
N THR A 76 -3.00 14.30 -16.07
CA THR A 76 -3.91 13.46 -15.26
C THR A 76 -3.09 12.72 -14.22
N ILE A 77 -3.59 12.66 -12.99
CA ILE A 77 -2.96 11.92 -11.91
C ILE A 77 -3.83 10.69 -11.60
N ALA A 78 -3.23 9.51 -11.64
CA ALA A 78 -3.86 8.25 -11.23
C ALA A 78 -3.08 7.64 -10.08
N GLU A 79 -3.74 7.03 -9.09
CA GLU A 79 -3.07 6.51 -7.90
C GLU A 79 -3.55 5.11 -7.55
N LEU A 80 -2.61 4.18 -7.39
CA LEU A 80 -2.86 2.83 -6.91
C LEU A 80 -2.76 2.78 -5.38
N GLY A 81 -3.78 2.25 -4.72
CA GLY A 81 -3.81 2.17 -3.25
C GLY A 81 -3.89 3.54 -2.60
N SER A 82 -4.81 4.39 -3.10
CA SER A 82 -4.88 5.80 -2.71
C SER A 82 -5.31 6.05 -1.26
N GLY A 83 -6.04 5.11 -0.66
CA GLY A 83 -6.69 5.34 0.62
C GLY A 83 -7.51 6.64 0.59
N THR A 84 -7.37 7.46 1.62
CA THR A 84 -8.02 8.78 1.72
C THR A 84 -7.35 9.88 0.89
N ALA A 85 -6.24 9.58 0.20
CA ALA A 85 -5.46 10.50 -0.63
C ALA A 85 -4.92 11.75 0.12
N SER A 86 -4.78 11.70 1.44
CA SER A 86 -4.38 12.85 2.27
C SER A 86 -2.99 13.40 1.91
N LYS A 87 -2.06 12.55 1.50
CA LYS A 87 -0.70 12.95 1.06
C LYS A 87 -0.71 13.50 -0.37
N THR A 88 -1.53 12.92 -1.22
CA THR A 88 -1.66 13.26 -2.65
C THR A 88 -2.17 14.66 -2.87
N GLY A 89 -2.89 15.22 -1.90
CA GLY A 89 -3.34 16.62 -1.93
C GLY A 89 -2.24 17.64 -2.23
N LEU A 90 -1.00 17.41 -1.78
CA LEU A 90 0.15 18.30 -2.07
C LEU A 90 0.51 18.31 -3.57
N LEU A 91 0.52 17.13 -4.19
CA LEU A 91 0.79 16.99 -5.63
C LEU A 91 -0.37 17.53 -6.47
N LEU A 92 -1.62 17.28 -6.06
CA LEU A 92 -2.82 17.80 -6.71
C LEU A 92 -2.86 19.33 -6.65
N ALA A 93 -2.53 19.93 -5.50
CA ALA A 93 -2.45 21.38 -5.36
C ALA A 93 -1.36 21.99 -6.25
N ALA A 94 -0.19 21.34 -6.38
CA ALA A 94 0.85 21.76 -7.31
C ALA A 94 0.38 21.70 -8.77
N ALA A 95 -0.31 20.60 -9.16
CA ALA A 95 -0.85 20.45 -10.50
C ALA A 95 -1.96 21.49 -10.81
N ALA A 96 -2.86 21.76 -9.85
CA ALA A 96 -3.93 22.75 -10.01
C ALA A 96 -3.42 24.19 -10.18
N ARG A 97 -2.22 24.51 -9.72
CA ARG A 97 -1.57 25.81 -10.02
C ARG A 97 -1.11 25.93 -11.48
N ARG A 98 -0.96 24.83 -12.20
CA ARG A 98 -0.44 24.81 -13.57
C ARG A 98 -1.52 24.62 -14.64
N GLN A 99 -2.64 24.07 -14.26
CA GLN A 99 -3.75 23.85 -15.20
C GLN A 99 -5.10 24.04 -14.50
N PRO A 100 -6.12 24.56 -15.21
CA PRO A 100 -7.41 24.92 -14.57
C PRO A 100 -8.23 23.67 -14.13
N ARG A 101 -7.89 22.49 -14.65
CA ARG A 101 -8.57 21.23 -14.30
C ARG A 101 -7.57 20.10 -14.22
N VAL A 102 -7.57 19.39 -13.08
CA VAL A 102 -6.78 18.19 -12.84
C VAL A 102 -7.72 17.00 -12.66
N LEU A 103 -7.66 16.04 -13.56
CA LEU A 103 -8.35 14.77 -13.37
C LEU A 103 -7.51 13.90 -12.42
N TYR A 104 -8.11 13.53 -11.28
CA TYR A 104 -7.54 12.59 -10.33
C TYR A 104 -8.33 11.29 -10.33
N GLN A 105 -7.63 10.17 -10.45
CA GLN A 105 -8.20 8.83 -10.58
C GLN A 105 -7.64 7.93 -9.47
N PRO A 106 -8.21 8.00 -8.25
CA PRO A 106 -7.83 7.08 -7.19
C PRO A 106 -8.38 5.68 -7.45
N ILE A 107 -7.56 4.65 -7.25
CA ILE A 107 -7.87 3.24 -7.43
C ILE A 107 -7.57 2.52 -6.11
N ASP A 108 -8.59 2.01 -5.44
CA ASP A 108 -8.47 1.36 -4.15
C ASP A 108 -9.54 0.27 -3.96
N VAL A 109 -9.34 -0.62 -3.01
CA VAL A 109 -10.34 -1.63 -2.60
C VAL A 109 -11.35 -1.06 -1.60
N SER A 110 -11.01 0.02 -0.90
CA SER A 110 -11.84 0.68 0.11
C SER A 110 -12.77 1.70 -0.51
N SER A 111 -14.07 1.36 -0.65
CA SER A 111 -15.08 2.29 -1.16
C SER A 111 -15.24 3.53 -0.27
N SER A 112 -15.18 3.37 1.06
CA SER A 112 -15.32 4.48 2.02
C SER A 112 -14.16 5.49 1.91
N ALA A 113 -12.93 5.02 1.73
CA ALA A 113 -11.78 5.90 1.52
C ALA A 113 -11.90 6.67 0.19
N LEU A 114 -12.33 6.00 -0.88
CA LEU A 114 -12.57 6.63 -2.17
C LEU A 114 -13.69 7.67 -2.14
N GLU A 115 -14.79 7.40 -1.42
CA GLU A 115 -15.88 8.34 -1.20
C GLU A 115 -15.41 9.58 -0.42
N GLN A 116 -14.62 9.37 0.62
CA GLN A 116 -14.03 10.48 1.39
C GLN A 116 -13.15 11.35 0.49
N ALA A 117 -12.23 10.76 -0.28
CA ALA A 117 -11.38 11.49 -1.21
C ALA A 117 -12.19 12.28 -2.26
N ALA A 118 -13.26 11.66 -2.81
CA ALA A 118 -14.12 12.30 -3.79
C ALA A 118 -14.92 13.50 -3.23
N ASN A 119 -15.26 13.48 -1.94
CA ASN A 119 -15.99 14.55 -1.29
C ASN A 119 -15.07 15.70 -0.82
N THR A 120 -13.87 15.36 -0.34
CA THR A 120 -12.95 16.34 0.29
C THR A 120 -12.09 17.09 -0.73
N LEU A 121 -11.43 16.36 -1.64
CA LEU A 121 -10.42 16.95 -2.54
C LEU A 121 -10.94 18.06 -3.45
N PRO A 122 -12.13 17.95 -4.11
CA PRO A 122 -12.64 19.04 -4.95
C PRO A 122 -12.98 20.31 -4.15
N THR A 123 -13.30 20.16 -2.86
CA THR A 123 -13.61 21.28 -1.99
C THR A 123 -12.34 21.98 -1.50
N GLU A 124 -11.30 21.21 -1.17
CA GLU A 124 -10.03 21.72 -0.67
C GLU A 124 -9.13 22.26 -1.78
N ILE A 125 -9.21 21.66 -2.99
CA ILE A 125 -8.35 22.02 -4.12
C ILE A 125 -9.22 22.32 -5.34
N PRO A 126 -9.59 23.60 -5.54
CA PRO A 126 -10.38 24.00 -6.70
C PRO A 126 -9.72 23.59 -8.03
N GLY A 127 -10.50 23.04 -8.93
CA GLY A 127 -10.05 22.52 -10.23
C GLY A 127 -9.74 21.02 -10.24
N VAL A 128 -9.66 20.35 -9.09
CA VAL A 128 -9.55 18.89 -9.03
C VAL A 128 -10.91 18.24 -9.31
N VAL A 129 -10.90 17.24 -10.18
CA VAL A 129 -12.07 16.39 -10.49
C VAL A 129 -11.70 14.96 -10.20
N VAL A 130 -12.41 14.33 -9.26
CA VAL A 130 -12.14 12.95 -8.83
C VAL A 130 -12.98 11.96 -9.63
N ARG A 131 -12.36 10.90 -10.13
CA ARG A 131 -13.02 9.73 -10.75
C ARG A 131 -12.45 8.46 -10.13
N SER A 132 -13.09 7.99 -9.09
CA SER A 132 -12.66 6.82 -8.31
C SER A 132 -12.94 5.51 -9.04
N GLN A 133 -12.09 4.51 -8.83
CA GLN A 133 -12.30 3.13 -9.27
C GLN A 133 -12.13 2.19 -8.07
N ILE A 134 -13.18 1.45 -7.71
CA ILE A 134 -13.07 0.36 -6.75
C ILE A 134 -12.48 -0.83 -7.48
N ALA A 135 -11.23 -1.16 -7.19
CA ALA A 135 -10.55 -2.29 -7.81
C ALA A 135 -9.39 -2.81 -6.94
N ASN A 136 -9.23 -4.12 -6.93
CA ASN A 136 -7.99 -4.74 -6.53
C ASN A 136 -7.04 -4.73 -7.73
N TYR A 137 -6.10 -3.78 -7.75
CA TYR A 137 -5.18 -3.57 -8.88
C TYR A 137 -4.19 -4.72 -9.11
N ILE A 138 -4.17 -5.71 -8.21
CA ILE A 138 -3.36 -6.93 -8.34
C ILE A 138 -4.11 -7.96 -9.18
N THR A 139 -5.34 -8.29 -8.78
CA THR A 139 -6.16 -9.35 -9.37
C THR A 139 -7.10 -8.84 -10.46
N ASN A 140 -7.69 -7.66 -10.27
CA ASN A 140 -8.66 -7.09 -11.19
C ASN A 140 -8.00 -6.12 -12.17
N GLY A 141 -8.60 -6.00 -13.36
CA GLY A 141 -8.19 -4.99 -14.32
C GLY A 141 -8.66 -3.60 -13.89
N TYR A 142 -7.81 -2.60 -14.08
CA TYR A 142 -8.14 -1.18 -13.99
C TYR A 142 -7.72 -0.47 -15.25
N ALA A 143 -8.34 0.67 -15.55
CA ALA A 143 -7.99 1.49 -16.70
C ALA A 143 -7.79 2.93 -16.25
N ILE A 144 -6.69 3.55 -16.67
CA ILE A 144 -6.44 4.96 -16.45
C ILE A 144 -6.97 5.74 -17.64
N GLU A 145 -7.95 6.62 -17.39
CA GLU A 145 -8.45 7.52 -18.42
C GLU A 145 -7.36 8.54 -18.78
N ARG A 146 -7.20 8.74 -20.08
CA ARG A 146 -6.28 9.74 -20.60
C ARG A 146 -7.07 10.88 -21.20
N PRO A 147 -6.88 12.12 -20.73
CA PRO A 147 -7.41 13.29 -21.45
C PRO A 147 -6.78 13.36 -22.85
N ASP A 148 -7.52 13.89 -23.81
CA ASP A 148 -7.01 14.13 -25.14
C ASP A 148 -5.71 14.93 -25.06
N ASP A 149 -4.66 14.42 -25.71
CA ASP A 149 -3.30 14.97 -25.73
C ASP A 149 -2.58 15.13 -24.38
N GLY A 150 -3.20 14.74 -23.26
CA GLY A 150 -2.62 14.83 -21.93
C GLY A 150 -1.58 13.74 -21.61
N CYS A 151 -0.85 13.97 -20.54
CA CYS A 151 0.08 13.03 -19.92
C CYS A 151 -0.55 12.39 -18.67
N ILE A 152 -0.03 11.24 -18.27
CA ILE A 152 -0.40 10.54 -17.05
C ILE A 152 0.79 10.57 -16.08
N LEU A 153 0.55 11.02 -14.85
CA LEU A 153 1.40 10.72 -13.70
C LEU A 153 0.71 9.65 -12.88
N ALA A 154 1.27 8.46 -12.90
CA ALA A 154 0.77 7.36 -12.09
C ALA A 154 1.51 7.34 -10.74
N LEU A 155 0.77 7.40 -9.65
CA LEU A 155 1.30 7.35 -8.29
C LEU A 155 1.17 5.93 -7.76
N TYR A 156 2.25 5.43 -7.18
CA TYR A 156 2.25 4.24 -6.35
C TYR A 156 3.12 4.53 -5.10
N ILE A 157 2.52 5.16 -4.12
CA ILE A 157 3.16 5.81 -2.98
C ILE A 157 2.83 5.09 -1.66
N GLY A 158 3.39 5.56 -0.54
CA GLY A 158 3.16 4.96 0.78
C GLY A 158 3.96 3.68 1.02
N SER A 159 4.92 3.35 0.18
CA SER A 159 5.67 2.08 0.24
C SER A 159 4.81 0.81 0.08
N SER A 160 3.60 0.96 -0.47
CA SER A 160 2.65 -0.16 -0.66
C SER A 160 3.21 -1.29 -1.54
N ILE A 161 4.13 -0.96 -2.47
CA ILE A 161 4.82 -1.98 -3.27
C ILE A 161 5.66 -2.94 -2.42
N GLY A 162 6.10 -2.51 -1.25
CA GLY A 162 6.85 -3.32 -0.30
C GLY A 162 6.05 -4.50 0.28
N ASN A 163 4.72 -4.50 0.16
CA ASN A 163 3.90 -5.59 0.65
C ASN A 163 3.92 -6.83 -0.27
N PHE A 164 4.55 -6.72 -1.42
CA PHE A 164 4.59 -7.75 -2.46
C PHE A 164 6.00 -8.33 -2.62
N ASN A 165 6.08 -9.61 -2.98
CA ASN A 165 7.37 -10.23 -3.29
C ASN A 165 7.97 -9.63 -4.59
N PRO A 166 9.28 -9.83 -4.85
CA PRO A 166 9.96 -9.19 -6.00
C PRO A 166 9.36 -9.51 -7.37
N GLU A 167 8.71 -10.66 -7.55
CA GLU A 167 8.04 -11.03 -8.80
C GLU A 167 6.72 -10.27 -8.95
N GLU A 168 5.95 -10.21 -7.89
CA GLU A 168 4.70 -9.44 -7.83
C GLU A 168 4.96 -7.94 -8.01
N GLN A 169 6.00 -7.38 -7.37
CA GLN A 169 6.44 -6.00 -7.56
C GLN A 169 6.67 -5.69 -9.05
N ARG A 170 7.46 -6.52 -9.73
CA ARG A 170 7.70 -6.38 -11.17
C ARG A 170 6.41 -6.52 -11.99
N SER A 171 5.54 -7.44 -11.62
CA SER A 171 4.25 -7.64 -12.31
C SER A 171 3.35 -6.41 -12.21
N ILE A 172 3.23 -5.82 -11.01
CA ILE A 172 2.44 -4.61 -10.75
C ILE A 172 3.00 -3.44 -11.57
N LEU A 173 4.31 -3.21 -11.47
CA LEU A 173 4.96 -2.11 -12.20
C LEU A 173 4.86 -2.27 -13.73
N ARG A 174 4.98 -3.49 -14.25
CA ARG A 174 4.77 -3.77 -15.68
C ARG A 174 3.33 -3.59 -16.12
N LYS A 175 2.34 -3.93 -15.27
CA LYS A 175 0.93 -3.63 -15.53
C LYS A 175 0.72 -2.12 -15.65
N LEU A 176 1.25 -1.35 -14.70
CA LEU A 176 1.16 0.10 -14.70
C LEU A 176 1.88 0.70 -15.92
N ARG A 177 3.11 0.22 -16.22
CA ARG A 177 3.88 0.63 -17.39
C ARG A 177 3.10 0.52 -18.72
N ARG A 178 2.27 -0.51 -18.87
CA ARG A 178 1.43 -0.69 -20.06
C ARG A 178 0.34 0.38 -20.21
N GLN A 179 -0.06 1.05 -19.14
CA GLN A 179 -0.99 2.17 -19.17
C GLN A 179 -0.31 3.48 -19.62
N LEU A 180 1.00 3.59 -19.38
CA LEU A 180 1.83 4.75 -19.69
C LEU A 180 2.35 4.63 -21.14
N LYS A 181 1.62 5.22 -22.10
CA LYS A 181 1.84 5.02 -23.54
C LYS A 181 2.67 6.13 -24.19
N LYS A 182 2.79 7.29 -23.54
CA LYS A 182 3.55 8.42 -24.03
C LYS A 182 4.91 8.48 -23.32
N SER A 183 5.93 8.96 -24.00
CA SER A 183 7.26 9.18 -23.38
C SER A 183 7.24 10.24 -22.27
N ALA A 184 6.24 11.13 -22.28
CA ALA A 184 6.02 12.13 -21.25
C ALA A 184 5.09 11.66 -20.10
N ASP A 185 4.58 10.44 -20.16
CA ASP A 185 3.93 9.82 -18.99
C ASP A 185 4.99 9.43 -17.97
N ALA A 186 4.62 9.37 -16.69
CA ALA A 186 5.57 9.02 -15.65
C ALA A 186 4.92 8.18 -14.54
N ILE A 187 5.75 7.45 -13.82
CA ILE A 187 5.42 6.87 -12.52
C ILE A 187 6.11 7.67 -11.42
N LEU A 188 5.40 7.88 -10.33
CA LEU A 188 5.96 8.33 -9.05
C LEU A 188 5.82 7.20 -8.04
N LEU A 189 6.94 6.60 -7.66
CA LEU A 189 7.00 5.44 -6.76
C LEU A 189 7.59 5.88 -5.42
N GLY A 190 6.81 5.71 -4.33
CA GLY A 190 7.27 5.96 -2.96
C GLY A 190 7.67 4.66 -2.28
N VAL A 191 8.87 4.61 -1.70
CA VAL A 191 9.41 3.42 -1.04
C VAL A 191 10.15 3.74 0.24
N ASP A 192 9.99 2.87 1.22
CA ASP A 192 10.77 2.89 2.44
C ASP A 192 12.15 2.27 2.20
N LEU A 193 13.22 2.98 2.57
CA LEU A 193 14.59 2.55 2.34
C LEU A 193 15.01 1.46 3.34
N ALA A 194 15.97 0.64 2.96
CA ALA A 194 16.62 -0.33 3.84
C ALA A 194 17.40 0.37 4.97
N PRO A 195 17.74 -0.32 6.08
CA PRO A 195 18.60 0.23 7.12
C PRO A 195 19.87 0.84 6.55
N ASN A 196 20.22 2.01 7.05
CA ASN A 196 21.39 2.80 6.64
C ASN A 196 21.98 3.54 7.86
N SER A 197 22.91 4.45 7.64
CA SER A 197 23.54 5.23 8.71
C SER A 197 22.55 6.06 9.55
N ASN A 198 21.39 6.40 9.00
CA ASN A 198 20.39 7.27 9.62
C ASN A 198 19.13 6.49 10.05
N LYS A 199 19.04 5.21 9.72
CA LYS A 199 17.89 4.36 10.02
C LYS A 199 18.32 2.97 10.45
N THR A 200 18.03 2.62 11.71
CA THR A 200 18.39 1.31 12.28
C THR A 200 17.27 0.27 12.08
N ALA A 201 17.62 -1.01 12.25
CA ALA A 201 16.64 -2.09 12.21
C ALA A 201 15.61 -1.98 13.37
N GLU A 202 16.03 -1.47 14.54
CA GLU A 202 15.16 -1.26 15.69
C GLU A 202 14.10 -0.19 15.40
N GLN A 203 14.46 0.89 14.71
CA GLN A 203 13.51 1.92 14.27
C GLN A 203 12.50 1.34 13.26
N LEU A 204 12.96 0.47 12.35
CA LEU A 204 12.07 -0.26 11.44
C LEU A 204 11.09 -1.15 12.20
N ILE A 205 11.57 -1.94 13.16
CA ILE A 205 10.73 -2.83 13.96
C ILE A 205 9.68 -2.00 14.74
N ALA A 206 10.10 -0.90 15.38
CA ALA A 206 9.22 -0.05 16.15
C ALA A 206 8.07 0.56 15.31
N ALA A 207 8.30 0.82 14.02
CA ALA A 207 7.25 1.29 13.11
C ALA A 207 6.15 0.25 12.84
N TYR A 208 6.43 -1.05 13.08
CA TYR A 208 5.50 -2.16 12.88
C TYR A 208 5.16 -2.90 14.18
N ASP A 209 5.65 -2.44 15.32
CA ASP A 209 5.38 -2.98 16.67
C ASP A 209 5.47 -1.83 17.68
N ASP A 210 4.52 -0.89 17.56
CA ASP A 210 4.47 0.34 18.34
C ASP A 210 4.12 0.09 19.80
N ALA A 211 4.61 0.97 20.68
CA ALA A 211 4.41 0.85 22.13
C ALA A 211 2.93 0.99 22.56
N ALA A 212 2.09 1.68 21.77
CA ALA A 212 0.66 1.83 22.02
C ALA A 212 -0.16 0.59 21.61
N GLY A 213 0.43 -0.34 20.85
CA GLY A 213 -0.23 -1.57 20.39
C GLY A 213 -1.27 -1.37 19.28
N ILE A 214 -1.23 -0.26 18.58
CA ILE A 214 -2.16 0.03 17.48
C ILE A 214 -1.89 -0.92 16.29
N THR A 215 -0.62 -1.14 15.95
CA THR A 215 -0.23 -2.09 14.89
C THR A 215 -0.58 -3.53 15.29
N ALA A 216 -0.44 -3.88 16.57
CA ALA A 216 -0.89 -5.18 17.07
C ALA A 216 -2.41 -5.36 16.91
N ALA A 217 -3.20 -4.32 17.20
CA ALA A 217 -4.65 -4.34 16.99
C ALA A 217 -5.00 -4.45 15.50
N PHE A 218 -4.30 -3.72 14.63
CA PHE A 218 -4.45 -3.81 13.18
C PHE A 218 -4.15 -5.23 12.66
N ASN A 219 -3.06 -5.85 13.10
CA ASN A 219 -2.70 -7.20 12.70
C ASN A 219 -3.76 -8.23 13.18
N LYS A 220 -4.20 -8.12 14.44
CA LYS A 220 -5.26 -9.00 14.99
C LYS A 220 -6.63 -8.82 14.33
N ASN A 221 -6.90 -7.63 13.75
CA ASN A 221 -8.17 -7.36 13.08
C ASN A 221 -8.46 -8.34 11.95
N ILE A 222 -7.45 -8.92 11.32
CA ILE A 222 -7.66 -9.95 10.28
C ILE A 222 -8.44 -11.17 10.84
N LEU A 223 -8.13 -11.61 12.06
CA LEU A 223 -8.86 -12.72 12.71
C LEU A 223 -10.27 -12.29 13.14
N VAL A 224 -10.42 -11.06 13.64
CA VAL A 224 -11.74 -10.47 13.96
C VAL A 224 -12.63 -10.44 12.72
N ARG A 225 -12.07 -10.04 11.58
CA ARG A 225 -12.75 -10.03 10.28
C ARG A 225 -13.18 -11.42 9.86
N LEU A 226 -12.29 -12.42 9.94
CA LEU A 226 -12.63 -13.81 9.59
C LEU A 226 -13.73 -14.37 10.48
N ASN A 227 -13.71 -14.07 11.80
CA ASN A 227 -14.79 -14.44 12.71
C ASN A 227 -16.12 -13.79 12.30
N ARG A 228 -16.12 -12.49 12.01
CA ARG A 228 -17.32 -11.74 11.65
C ARG A 228 -17.89 -12.13 10.29
N GLU A 229 -17.06 -12.22 9.25
CA GLU A 229 -17.51 -12.40 7.87
C GLU A 229 -17.72 -13.85 7.48
N LEU A 230 -16.95 -14.78 8.08
CA LEU A 230 -16.95 -16.20 7.72
C LEU A 230 -17.51 -17.11 8.83
N GLY A 231 -17.82 -16.55 10.01
CA GLY A 231 -18.27 -17.34 11.15
C GLY A 231 -17.18 -18.24 11.73
N ALA A 232 -15.91 -17.86 11.58
CA ALA A 232 -14.80 -18.53 12.24
C ALA A 232 -14.83 -18.33 13.76
N ASP A 233 -14.12 -19.15 14.51
CA ASP A 233 -14.09 -19.13 15.97
C ASP A 233 -12.67 -18.92 16.54
N PHE A 234 -11.88 -18.06 15.90
CA PHE A 234 -10.57 -17.66 16.44
C PHE A 234 -10.71 -17.05 17.82
N ASP A 235 -10.00 -17.58 18.81
CA ASP A 235 -9.71 -16.85 20.04
C ASP A 235 -8.60 -15.80 19.76
N VAL A 236 -9.02 -14.56 19.49
CA VAL A 236 -8.11 -13.47 19.08
C VAL A 236 -7.13 -13.13 20.20
N ASP A 237 -7.51 -13.30 21.47
CA ASP A 237 -6.66 -13.00 22.61
C ASP A 237 -5.58 -14.07 22.82
N ALA A 238 -5.80 -15.27 22.31
CA ALA A 238 -4.80 -16.33 22.29
C ALA A 238 -3.70 -16.11 21.25
N PHE A 239 -3.80 -15.08 20.41
CA PHE A 239 -2.74 -14.70 19.48
C PHE A 239 -2.02 -13.43 19.96
N ARG A 240 -0.71 -13.40 19.80
CA ARG A 240 0.12 -12.19 19.99
C ARG A 240 0.66 -11.72 18.65
N HIS A 241 0.71 -10.43 18.48
CA HIS A 241 1.42 -9.77 17.38
C HIS A 241 2.94 -9.91 17.56
N ARG A 242 3.66 -10.01 16.44
CA ARG A 242 5.11 -9.97 16.36
C ARG A 242 5.53 -9.37 15.03
N ALA A 243 6.35 -8.33 15.08
CA ALA A 243 7.09 -7.84 13.93
C ALA A 243 8.59 -8.09 14.11
N TYR A 244 9.31 -8.38 13.04
CA TYR A 244 10.76 -8.50 13.04
C TYR A 244 11.38 -8.14 11.69
N TRP A 245 12.63 -7.70 11.73
CA TRP A 245 13.43 -7.44 10.55
C TRP A 245 14.07 -8.74 10.04
N ASN A 246 13.83 -9.05 8.78
CA ASN A 246 14.49 -10.15 8.05
C ASN A 246 15.58 -9.54 7.14
N PRO A 247 16.87 -9.55 7.55
CA PRO A 247 17.93 -8.93 6.78
C PRO A 247 18.28 -9.69 5.49
N GLN A 248 17.99 -10.98 5.39
CA GLN A 248 18.24 -11.78 4.20
C GLN A 248 17.32 -11.39 3.06
N GLU A 249 16.05 -11.10 3.39
CA GLU A 249 15.02 -10.71 2.45
C GLU A 249 14.84 -9.20 2.36
N SER A 250 15.55 -8.42 3.19
CA SER A 250 15.41 -6.96 3.29
C SER A 250 13.96 -6.52 3.52
N ARG A 251 13.27 -7.12 4.52
CA ARG A 251 11.88 -6.80 4.81
C ARG A 251 11.55 -6.90 6.29
N ILE A 252 10.54 -6.14 6.72
CA ILE A 252 9.79 -6.42 7.94
C ILE A 252 8.79 -7.54 7.64
N GLU A 253 8.61 -8.44 8.57
CA GLU A 253 7.56 -9.45 8.56
C GLU A 253 6.66 -9.26 9.78
N MET A 254 5.34 -9.27 9.57
CA MET A 254 4.36 -9.31 10.65
C MET A 254 3.75 -10.70 10.76
N HIS A 255 3.60 -11.15 12.00
CA HIS A 255 3.04 -12.46 12.33
C HIS A 255 2.03 -12.36 13.46
N LEU A 256 1.06 -13.27 13.44
CA LEU A 256 0.19 -13.61 14.56
C LEU A 256 0.63 -14.95 15.11
N VAL A 257 1.11 -14.97 16.35
CA VAL A 257 1.67 -16.18 16.97
C VAL A 257 0.67 -16.73 17.99
N SER A 258 0.25 -17.98 17.83
CA SER A 258 -0.64 -18.64 18.79
C SER A 258 0.10 -18.91 20.09
N ASN A 259 -0.46 -18.49 21.22
CA ASN A 259 0.11 -18.71 22.53
C ASN A 259 -0.27 -20.10 23.10
N VAL A 260 -1.28 -20.75 22.55
CA VAL A 260 -1.85 -22.01 23.03
C VAL A 260 -2.05 -23.01 21.90
N ALA A 261 -2.23 -24.27 22.23
CA ALA A 261 -2.75 -25.25 21.28
C ALA A 261 -4.26 -24.98 21.10
N GLN A 262 -4.70 -24.76 19.86
CA GLN A 262 -6.10 -24.53 19.56
C GLN A 262 -6.47 -25.12 18.18
N THR A 263 -7.76 -25.36 17.97
CA THR A 263 -8.30 -25.73 16.67
C THR A 263 -9.44 -24.78 16.36
N VAL A 264 -9.33 -24.07 15.25
CA VAL A 264 -10.31 -23.11 14.76
C VAL A 264 -11.15 -23.77 13.68
N ASN A 265 -12.45 -23.54 13.71
CA ASN A 265 -13.36 -23.89 12.64
C ASN A 265 -13.54 -22.68 11.72
N LEU A 266 -13.30 -22.89 10.43
CA LEU A 266 -13.47 -21.88 9.38
C LEU A 266 -14.31 -22.50 8.26
N ASP A 267 -15.60 -22.18 8.22
CA ASP A 267 -16.56 -22.67 7.21
C ASP A 267 -16.55 -24.23 7.08
N GLY A 268 -16.44 -24.93 8.22
CA GLY A 268 -16.37 -26.40 8.30
C GLY A 268 -14.95 -26.99 8.22
N GLU A 269 -13.96 -26.23 7.79
CA GLU A 269 -12.56 -26.65 7.82
C GLU A 269 -11.94 -26.47 9.22
N ARG A 270 -11.15 -27.43 9.64
CA ARG A 270 -10.51 -27.44 10.96
C ARG A 270 -9.03 -27.07 10.85
N ILE A 271 -8.70 -25.89 11.31
CA ILE A 271 -7.33 -25.35 11.30
C ILE A 271 -6.72 -25.49 12.71
N SER A 272 -5.72 -26.34 12.85
CA SER A 272 -5.05 -26.56 14.13
C SER A 272 -3.79 -25.69 14.25
N PHE A 273 -3.55 -25.22 15.47
CA PHE A 273 -2.35 -24.46 15.87
C PHE A 273 -1.68 -25.16 17.06
N THR A 274 -0.36 -25.21 17.04
CA THR A 274 0.45 -25.52 18.21
C THR A 274 0.92 -24.25 18.91
N PRO A 275 1.28 -24.28 20.22
CA PRO A 275 1.87 -23.13 20.88
C PRO A 275 3.13 -22.66 20.15
N GLY A 276 3.21 -21.38 19.85
CA GLY A 276 4.33 -20.79 19.09
C GLY A 276 4.18 -20.86 17.57
N GLU A 277 3.20 -21.57 17.03
CA GLU A 277 2.92 -21.57 15.59
C GLU A 277 2.40 -20.19 15.16
N SER A 278 2.84 -19.71 13.99
CA SER A 278 2.50 -18.38 13.51
C SER A 278 1.75 -18.40 12.19
N ILE A 279 0.95 -17.36 11.99
CA ILE A 279 0.41 -16.95 10.70
C ILE A 279 1.25 -15.76 10.23
N HIS A 280 1.87 -15.85 9.06
CA HIS A 280 2.54 -14.72 8.42
C HIS A 280 1.49 -13.87 7.72
N THR A 281 1.37 -12.61 8.13
CA THR A 281 0.27 -11.74 7.71
C THR A 281 0.70 -10.61 6.79
N GLU A 282 1.96 -10.15 6.88
CA GLU A 282 2.47 -9.08 6.01
C GLU A 282 3.97 -9.18 5.81
N ASN A 283 4.40 -8.84 4.60
CA ASN A 283 5.75 -8.41 4.29
C ASN A 283 5.77 -6.90 4.10
N SER A 284 6.86 -6.26 4.46
CA SER A 284 7.16 -4.88 4.05
C SER A 284 8.63 -4.79 3.64
N TYR A 285 8.86 -4.99 2.35
CA TYR A 285 10.19 -4.92 1.74
C TYR A 285 10.75 -3.51 1.81
N LYS A 286 12.05 -3.42 2.07
CA LYS A 286 12.81 -2.17 2.14
C LYS A 286 13.82 -2.14 1.02
N PHE A 287 13.99 -0.97 0.44
CA PHE A 287 14.72 -0.83 -0.82
C PHE A 287 16.08 -0.16 -0.59
N THR A 288 17.09 -0.63 -1.31
CA THR A 288 18.31 0.15 -1.54
C THR A 288 18.12 0.98 -2.81
N GLU A 289 18.88 2.08 -2.94
CA GLU A 289 18.86 2.88 -4.16
C GLU A 289 19.12 2.02 -5.41
N ARG A 290 20.14 1.16 -5.35
CA ARG A 290 20.47 0.25 -6.44
C ARG A 290 19.32 -0.71 -6.76
N GLY A 291 18.74 -1.37 -5.75
CA GLY A 291 17.62 -2.31 -5.94
C GLY A 291 16.38 -1.64 -6.54
N LEU A 292 16.14 -0.38 -6.19
CA LEU A 292 15.05 0.41 -6.74
C LEU A 292 15.26 0.76 -8.21
N ILE A 293 16.49 1.15 -8.60
CA ILE A 293 16.87 1.41 -10.00
C ILE A 293 16.70 0.12 -10.83
N GLU A 294 17.22 -1.01 -10.33
CA GLU A 294 17.09 -2.32 -10.97
C GLU A 294 15.63 -2.74 -11.15
N LEU A 295 14.79 -2.58 -10.10
CA LEU A 295 13.36 -2.88 -10.14
C LEU A 295 12.63 -2.08 -11.22
N LEU A 296 12.87 -0.77 -11.29
CA LEU A 296 12.27 0.11 -12.28
C LEU A 296 12.72 -0.24 -13.71
N HIS A 297 14.03 -0.45 -13.90
CA HIS A 297 14.58 -0.86 -15.19
C HIS A 297 13.99 -2.18 -15.69
N ASP A 298 13.94 -3.20 -14.83
CA ASP A 298 13.36 -4.52 -15.15
C ASP A 298 11.85 -4.46 -15.43
N SER A 299 11.22 -3.37 -14.99
CA SER A 299 9.79 -3.12 -15.20
C SER A 299 9.50 -2.24 -16.44
N GLY A 300 10.56 -1.83 -17.19
CA GLY A 300 10.44 -1.08 -18.44
C GLY A 300 10.42 0.44 -18.25
N TYR A 301 11.03 0.93 -17.18
CA TYR A 301 11.23 2.36 -16.94
C TYR A 301 12.71 2.75 -17.15
N GLY A 302 12.93 4.00 -17.54
CA GLY A 302 14.27 4.58 -17.65
C GLY A 302 14.88 4.92 -16.28
N ALA A 303 16.04 5.59 -16.31
CA ALA A 303 16.72 6.03 -15.09
C ALA A 303 15.82 6.97 -14.27
N PRO A 304 15.59 6.68 -12.98
CA PRO A 304 14.73 7.50 -12.15
C PRO A 304 15.43 8.77 -11.66
N GLN A 305 14.64 9.83 -11.42
CA GLN A 305 14.99 10.93 -10.55
C GLN A 305 14.54 10.60 -9.14
N CYS A 306 15.44 10.64 -8.16
CA CYS A 306 15.17 10.27 -6.78
C CYS A 306 15.08 11.52 -5.90
N PHE A 307 14.09 11.54 -5.00
CA PHE A 307 13.89 12.54 -3.96
C PHE A 307 13.83 11.80 -2.63
N GLU A 308 14.65 12.20 -1.68
CA GLU A 308 14.70 11.59 -0.34
C GLU A 308 14.32 12.61 0.73
N ASP A 309 13.81 12.12 1.87
CA ASP A 309 13.63 12.95 3.05
C ASP A 309 14.99 13.35 3.67
N ALA A 310 15.00 14.37 4.50
CA ALA A 310 16.23 14.93 5.08
C ALA A 310 17.05 13.90 5.90
N GLU A 311 16.42 12.83 6.36
CA GLU A 311 17.05 11.77 7.14
C GLU A 311 17.39 10.53 6.28
N HIS A 312 17.17 10.58 4.98
CA HIS A 312 17.43 9.47 4.04
C HIS A 312 16.79 8.15 4.46
N ARG A 313 15.53 8.22 4.96
CA ARG A 313 14.76 7.06 5.39
C ARG A 313 13.77 6.57 4.36
N PHE A 314 13.30 7.49 3.50
CA PHE A 314 12.27 7.26 2.50
C PHE A 314 12.67 7.89 1.17
N ALA A 315 12.33 7.25 0.07
CA ALA A 315 12.58 7.77 -1.26
C ALA A 315 11.28 7.81 -2.08
N VAL A 316 11.13 8.90 -2.84
CA VAL A 316 10.14 9.03 -3.91
C VAL A 316 10.88 9.14 -5.22
N THR A 317 10.57 8.26 -6.18
CA THR A 317 11.26 8.21 -7.47
C THR A 317 10.30 8.52 -8.60
N LEU A 318 10.70 9.45 -9.48
CA LEU A 318 10.02 9.77 -10.72
C LEU A 318 10.74 9.07 -11.87
N ALA A 319 10.02 8.23 -12.63
CA ALA A 319 10.59 7.52 -13.77
C ALA A 319 9.66 7.53 -14.97
N TYR A 320 10.24 7.54 -16.16
CA TYR A 320 9.54 7.59 -17.44
C TYR A 320 9.57 6.23 -18.13
N PRO A 321 8.64 5.94 -19.05
CA PRO A 321 8.74 4.82 -19.97
C PRO A 321 10.10 4.77 -20.67
N ALA A 322 10.79 3.59 -20.63
CA ALA A 322 12.01 3.35 -21.39
C ALA A 322 11.68 3.06 -22.85
#